data_4d74185ccad34da51fca3300b5506099
#
_entry.id   4d74185ccad34da51fca3300b5506099
#
_cell.length_a   1.000
_cell.length_b   1.000
_cell.length_c   1.000
_cell.angle_alpha   90.00
_cell.angle_beta   90.00
_cell.angle_gamma   90.00
#
_symmetry.space_group_name_H-M   'P 1'
#
loop_
_entity.id
_entity.type
_entity.pdbx_description
1 polymer ?
#
loop_
_entity_poly.entity_id
_entity_poly.type
_entity_poly.pdbx_seq_one_letter_code
_entity_poly.pdbx_strand_id
1 'polypeptide(L)'
;NNEYIFTSQYLKKRLDYGITYYRNTAMYGSTVGDVKLFSNLYQGTVSYPFNKVRSLRFNLGYRSDKYVFKGNKDVPQTLDIPDLKQTYALAHIEFVHDDAVSPVLNIWNGLRWKVYLDYNFQLKKSDGTGSGENPYIMNFGFDARHYLPIYRNVTWAVRAAADFSWGSQKIIYFLGG
;
A
#
# COMPACT_ATOMS: atom_id res chain seq x y z
N ASN A 1 1.00 -17.69 10.79
CA ASN A 1 1.25 -16.42 10.10
C ASN A 1 2.56 -15.83 10.62
N ASN A 2 3.51 -15.56 9.74
CA ASN A 2 4.77 -14.93 10.11
C ASN A 2 4.95 -13.67 9.25
N GLU A 3 5.32 -12.57 9.90
CA GLU A 3 5.54 -11.27 9.28
C GLU A 3 6.90 -10.75 9.68
N TYR A 4 7.68 -10.27 8.71
CA TYR A 4 9.00 -9.70 8.90
C TYR A 4 9.08 -8.39 8.12
N ILE A 5 9.51 -7.32 8.81
CA ILE A 5 9.77 -6.02 8.21
C ILE A 5 11.18 -5.60 8.54
N PHE A 6 11.93 -5.25 7.52
CA PHE A 6 13.23 -4.60 7.64
C PHE A 6 13.19 -3.27 6.90
N THR A 7 13.49 -2.18 7.60
CA THR A 7 13.55 -0.84 7.01
C THR A 7 14.86 -0.17 7.39
N SER A 8 15.53 0.41 6.39
CA SER A 8 16.71 1.24 6.55
C SER A 8 16.49 2.58 5.89
N GLN A 9 16.86 3.68 6.58
CA GLN A 9 16.68 5.04 6.08
C GLN A 9 17.95 5.85 6.24
N TYR A 10 18.25 6.69 5.24
CA TYR A 10 19.33 7.64 5.25
C TYR A 10 18.78 9.06 5.19
N LEU A 11 18.91 9.80 6.31
CA LEU A 11 18.29 11.11 6.55
C LEU A 11 19.30 12.26 6.65
N LYS A 12 20.55 12.06 6.22
CA LYS A 12 21.65 13.02 6.46
C LYS A 12 21.62 14.24 5.55
N LYS A 13 20.95 14.17 4.42
CA LYS A 13 20.89 15.25 3.40
C LYS A 13 19.45 15.72 3.21
N ARG A 14 19.27 16.69 2.31
CA ARG A 14 17.94 17.20 1.92
C ARG A 14 17.02 16.13 1.28
N LEU A 15 17.62 15.10 0.67
CA LEU A 15 16.92 13.96 0.15
C LEU A 15 17.00 12.82 1.16
N ASP A 16 15.85 12.31 1.57
CA ASP A 16 15.74 11.13 2.39
C ASP A 16 15.57 9.90 1.51
N TYR A 17 16.37 8.87 1.75
CA TYR A 17 16.32 7.60 1.03
C TYR A 17 15.95 6.49 2.00
N GLY A 18 15.11 5.58 1.55
CA GLY A 18 14.73 4.42 2.34
C GLY A 18 14.71 3.16 1.50
N ILE A 19 14.99 2.03 2.14
CA ILE A 19 14.80 0.69 1.58
C ILE A 19 13.97 -0.10 2.59
N THR A 20 12.91 -0.73 2.12
CA THR A 20 12.07 -1.60 2.94
C THR A 20 11.99 -2.98 2.30
N TYR A 21 12.24 -4.00 3.09
CA TYR A 21 11.91 -5.38 2.78
C TYR A 21 10.79 -5.83 3.71
N TYR A 22 9.73 -6.35 3.12
CA TYR A 22 8.59 -6.91 3.84
C TYR A 22 8.31 -8.31 3.36
N ARG A 23 8.13 -9.23 4.30
CA ARG A 23 7.69 -10.59 4.02
C ARG A 23 6.50 -10.95 4.90
N ASN A 24 5.46 -11.46 4.27
CA ASN A 24 4.28 -11.97 4.95
C ASN A 24 4.01 -13.42 4.52
N THR A 25 3.62 -14.24 5.48
CA THR A 25 3.15 -15.60 5.24
C THR A 25 1.77 -15.76 5.90
N ALA A 26 0.75 -15.94 5.09
CA ALA A 26 -0.63 -16.14 5.54
C ALA A 26 -1.16 -17.50 5.08
N MET A 27 -2.06 -18.07 5.85
CA MET A 27 -2.76 -19.30 5.50
C MET A 27 -4.25 -19.01 5.43
N TYR A 28 -4.86 -19.38 4.33
CA TYR A 28 -6.29 -19.24 4.07
C TYR A 28 -6.90 -20.63 3.94
N GLY A 29 -7.88 -20.93 4.81
CA GLY A 29 -8.69 -22.14 4.70
C GLY A 29 -9.71 -21.99 3.58
N SER A 30 -9.87 -23.01 2.75
CA SER A 30 -10.90 -23.12 1.72
C SER A 30 -11.61 -24.45 1.87
N THR A 31 -12.84 -24.55 1.38
CA THR A 31 -13.61 -25.82 1.31
C THR A 31 -12.92 -26.89 0.48
N VAL A 32 -12.01 -26.49 -0.41
CA VAL A 32 -11.27 -27.40 -1.31
C VAL A 32 -9.88 -27.75 -0.76
N GLY A 33 -9.37 -27.00 0.23
CA GLY A 33 -8.04 -27.20 0.83
C GLY A 33 -7.44 -25.90 1.35
N ASP A 34 -6.34 -25.98 2.06
CA ASP A 34 -5.64 -24.82 2.60
C ASP A 34 -4.73 -24.21 1.54
N VAL A 35 -4.74 -22.87 1.42
CA VAL A 35 -3.84 -22.11 0.56
C VAL A 35 -2.86 -21.33 1.42
N LYS A 36 -1.56 -21.54 1.20
CA LYS A 36 -0.51 -20.79 1.87
C LYS A 36 0.04 -19.71 0.92
N LEU A 37 -0.11 -18.45 1.33
CA LEU A 37 0.41 -17.28 0.62
C LEU A 37 1.77 -16.89 1.20
N PHE A 38 2.76 -16.74 0.32
CA PHE A 38 4.04 -16.10 0.62
C PHE A 38 4.13 -14.82 -0.19
N SER A 39 4.16 -13.68 0.49
CA SER A 39 4.31 -12.37 -0.13
C SER A 39 5.64 -11.74 0.27
N ASN A 40 6.43 -11.34 -0.70
CA ASN A 40 7.68 -10.60 -0.50
C ASN A 40 7.59 -9.28 -1.24
N LEU A 41 7.85 -8.18 -0.54
CA LEU A 41 7.90 -6.83 -1.08
C LEU A 41 9.28 -6.23 -0.86
N TYR A 42 9.87 -5.72 -1.92
CA TYR A 42 11.08 -4.90 -1.91
C TYR A 42 10.71 -3.50 -2.37
N GLN A 43 10.99 -2.50 -1.59
CA GLN A 43 10.57 -1.13 -1.86
C GLN A 43 11.71 -0.15 -1.60
N GLY A 44 11.96 0.71 -2.57
CA GLY A 44 12.79 1.90 -2.43
C GLY A 44 11.93 3.14 -2.27
N THR A 45 12.28 4.02 -1.36
CA THR A 45 11.60 5.29 -1.09
C THR A 45 12.56 6.44 -1.25
N VAL A 46 12.11 7.52 -1.90
CA VAL A 46 12.81 8.79 -1.97
C VAL A 46 11.85 9.88 -1.52
N SER A 47 12.27 10.71 -0.57
CA SER A 47 11.48 11.84 -0.10
C SER A 47 12.26 13.14 -0.25
N TYR A 48 11.65 14.13 -0.90
CA TYR A 48 12.20 15.46 -1.08
C TYR A 48 11.37 16.49 -0.32
N PRO A 49 11.84 17.00 0.80
CA PRO A 49 11.20 18.12 1.49
C PRO A 49 11.49 19.44 0.77
N PHE A 50 10.47 20.10 0.25
CA PHE A 50 10.59 21.45 -0.30
C PHE A 50 10.84 22.46 0.82
N ASN A 51 10.12 22.28 1.93
CA ASN A 51 10.23 23.07 3.15
C ASN A 51 9.74 22.26 4.35
N LYS A 52 9.57 22.89 5.52
CA LYS A 52 9.13 22.22 6.77
C LYS A 52 7.73 21.63 6.69
N VAL A 53 6.89 22.09 5.77
CA VAL A 53 5.47 21.71 5.66
C VAL A 53 5.11 20.99 4.36
N ARG A 54 6.01 20.95 3.37
CA ARG A 54 5.73 20.36 2.05
C ARG A 54 6.79 19.34 1.66
N SER A 55 6.35 18.19 1.21
CA SER A 55 7.25 17.15 0.71
C SER A 55 6.64 16.41 -0.48
N LEU A 56 7.51 15.93 -1.35
CA LEU A 56 7.20 14.98 -2.41
C LEU A 56 7.83 13.65 -2.05
N ARG A 57 7.05 12.57 -2.10
CA ARG A 57 7.50 11.22 -1.81
C ARG A 57 7.29 10.35 -3.02
N PHE A 58 8.25 9.51 -3.29
CA PHE A 58 8.23 8.57 -4.38
C PHE A 58 8.66 7.20 -3.89
N ASN A 59 7.86 6.17 -4.16
CA ASN A 59 8.17 4.79 -3.81
C ASN A 59 8.13 3.93 -5.07
N LEU A 60 9.13 3.09 -5.22
CA LEU A 60 9.16 2.02 -6.21
C LEU A 60 9.27 0.68 -5.51
N GLY A 61 8.41 -0.26 -5.89
CA GLY A 61 8.34 -1.56 -5.27
C GLY A 61 8.29 -2.70 -6.28
N TYR A 62 8.80 -3.84 -5.84
CA TYR A 62 8.63 -5.12 -6.50
C TYR A 62 8.03 -6.10 -5.51
N ARG A 63 6.87 -6.66 -5.85
CA ARG A 63 6.17 -7.64 -5.03
C ARG A 63 6.10 -8.98 -5.74
N SER A 64 6.38 -10.05 -5.01
CA SER A 64 6.24 -11.43 -5.48
C SER A 64 5.36 -12.21 -4.52
N ASP A 65 4.21 -12.64 -5.02
CA ASP A 65 3.24 -13.45 -4.30
C ASP A 65 3.27 -14.88 -4.83
N LYS A 66 3.44 -15.84 -3.92
CA LYS A 66 3.41 -17.27 -4.24
C LYS A 66 2.29 -17.94 -3.44
N TYR A 67 1.35 -18.55 -4.14
CA TYR A 67 0.25 -19.32 -3.58
C TYR A 67 0.60 -20.81 -3.69
N VAL A 68 0.71 -21.47 -2.55
CA VAL A 68 0.97 -22.90 -2.45
C VAL A 68 -0.30 -23.58 -1.98
N PHE A 69 -0.87 -24.40 -2.83
CA PHE A 69 -2.05 -25.18 -2.50
C PHE A 69 -1.62 -26.42 -1.71
N LYS A 70 -2.18 -26.59 -0.52
CA LYS A 70 -1.96 -27.80 0.28
C LYS A 70 -3.03 -28.82 -0.06
N GLY A 71 -2.60 -29.98 -0.53
CA GLY A 71 -3.50 -31.08 -0.81
C GLY A 71 -4.27 -31.52 0.43
N ASN A 72 -5.55 -31.82 0.25
CA ASN A 72 -6.40 -32.43 1.26
C ASN A 72 -6.46 -33.93 1.02
N LYS A 73 -6.29 -34.74 2.07
CA LYS A 73 -6.37 -36.22 1.98
C LYS A 73 -7.73 -36.70 1.49
N ASP A 74 -8.78 -35.93 1.78
CA ASP A 74 -10.15 -36.25 1.39
C ASP A 74 -10.50 -35.85 -0.05
N VAL A 75 -9.64 -35.07 -0.69
CA VAL A 75 -9.79 -34.58 -2.09
C VAL A 75 -8.45 -34.72 -2.82
N PRO A 76 -8.11 -35.92 -3.32
CA PRO A 76 -6.80 -36.20 -3.93
C PRO A 76 -6.46 -35.30 -5.13
N GLN A 77 -7.46 -34.80 -5.85
CA GLN A 77 -7.29 -33.88 -7.00
C GLN A 77 -6.61 -32.57 -6.61
N THR A 78 -6.59 -32.19 -5.32
CA THR A 78 -5.91 -30.97 -4.83
C THR A 78 -4.39 -31.11 -4.80
N LEU A 79 -3.86 -32.33 -4.89
CA LEU A 79 -2.40 -32.59 -4.93
C LEU A 79 -1.75 -32.17 -6.25
N ASP A 80 -2.55 -32.14 -7.34
CA ASP A 80 -2.06 -31.84 -8.69
C ASP A 80 -2.20 -30.33 -9.05
N ILE A 81 -2.69 -29.50 -8.11
CA ILE A 81 -2.81 -28.07 -8.37
C ILE A 81 -1.42 -27.42 -8.32
N PRO A 82 -0.95 -26.83 -9.42
CA PRO A 82 0.36 -26.20 -9.46
C PRO A 82 0.41 -24.94 -8.61
N ASP A 83 1.59 -24.65 -8.05
CA ASP A 83 1.82 -23.38 -7.35
C ASP A 83 1.61 -22.20 -8.29
N LEU A 84 0.84 -21.22 -7.85
CA LEU A 84 0.62 -19.99 -8.59
C LEU A 84 1.60 -18.91 -8.11
N LYS A 85 2.37 -18.33 -9.04
CA LYS A 85 3.28 -17.23 -8.76
C LYS A 85 2.85 -15.99 -9.55
N GLN A 86 2.72 -14.87 -8.84
CA GLN A 86 2.40 -13.56 -9.41
C GLN A 86 3.46 -12.55 -8.98
N THR A 87 3.86 -11.67 -9.90
CA THR A 87 4.83 -10.63 -9.62
C THR A 87 4.31 -9.28 -10.10
N TYR A 88 4.57 -8.25 -9.31
CA TYR A 88 4.04 -6.90 -9.53
C TYR A 88 5.15 -5.86 -9.43
N ALA A 89 5.10 -4.88 -10.31
CA ALA A 89 5.79 -3.61 -10.15
C ALA A 89 4.83 -2.61 -9.52
N LEU A 90 5.29 -1.89 -8.51
CA LEU A 90 4.52 -0.93 -7.75
C LEU A 90 5.20 0.43 -7.85
N ALA A 91 4.45 1.46 -8.17
CA ALA A 91 4.92 2.83 -8.13
C ALA A 91 3.92 3.69 -7.35
N HIS A 92 4.41 4.55 -6.48
CA HIS A 92 3.60 5.48 -5.70
C HIS A 92 4.27 6.83 -5.70
N ILE A 93 3.52 7.88 -5.98
CA ILE A 93 3.93 9.26 -5.85
C ILE A 93 2.93 9.99 -4.97
N GLU A 94 3.43 10.73 -3.98
CA GLU A 94 2.60 11.44 -3.02
C GLU A 94 3.16 12.85 -2.79
N PHE A 95 2.30 13.85 -2.92
CA PHE A 95 2.61 15.21 -2.47
C PHE A 95 1.85 15.48 -1.17
N VAL A 96 2.59 15.91 -0.16
CA VAL A 96 2.07 16.16 1.20
C VAL A 96 2.28 17.62 1.56
N HIS A 97 1.23 18.24 2.11
CA HIS A 97 1.28 19.51 2.81
C HIS A 97 0.78 19.29 4.24
N ASP A 98 1.56 19.68 5.22
CA ASP A 98 1.25 19.53 6.64
C ASP A 98 1.75 20.74 7.42
N ASP A 99 0.88 21.71 7.65
CA ASP A 99 1.16 22.87 8.51
C ASP A 99 0.40 22.81 9.85
N ALA A 100 -0.13 21.62 10.19
CA ALA A 100 -0.86 21.42 11.41
C ALA A 100 0.03 21.65 12.63
N VAL A 101 -0.42 22.51 13.53
CA VAL A 101 0.30 22.85 14.76
C VAL A 101 -0.27 22.08 15.94
N SER A 102 0.61 21.33 16.62
CA SER A 102 0.28 20.57 17.82
C SER A 102 1.17 21.04 18.99
N PRO A 103 0.75 22.06 19.73
CA PRO A 103 1.59 22.64 20.79
C PRO A 103 1.80 21.71 22.01
N VAL A 104 0.89 20.78 22.27
CA VAL A 104 0.98 19.87 23.42
C VAL A 104 0.65 18.43 23.01
N LEU A 105 -0.61 18.01 23.03
CA LEU A 105 -1.06 16.65 22.74
C LEU A 105 -2.08 16.59 21.60
N ASN A 106 -2.76 17.69 21.32
CA ASN A 106 -3.80 17.75 20.29
C ASN A 106 -3.42 18.75 19.21
N ILE A 107 -3.88 18.50 18.00
CA ILE A 107 -3.74 19.42 16.88
C ILE A 107 -4.70 20.59 17.15
N TRP A 108 -4.13 21.81 17.23
CA TRP A 108 -4.88 23.01 17.54
C TRP A 108 -5.38 23.74 16.30
N ASN A 109 -4.53 23.89 15.30
CA ASN A 109 -4.80 24.67 14.10
C ASN A 109 -3.98 24.12 12.91
N GLY A 110 -4.45 24.37 11.71
CA GLY A 110 -3.69 24.12 10.48
C GLY A 110 -4.43 23.26 9.49
N LEU A 111 -3.77 23.05 8.37
CA LEU A 111 -4.26 22.31 7.22
C LEU A 111 -3.29 21.18 6.87
N ARG A 112 -3.79 19.95 6.83
CA ARG A 112 -3.05 18.79 6.30
C ARG A 112 -3.77 18.29 5.09
N TRP A 113 -3.04 18.13 4.00
CA TRP A 113 -3.59 17.45 2.83
C TRP A 113 -2.52 16.70 2.07
N LYS A 114 -2.94 15.68 1.41
CA LYS A 114 -2.12 14.92 0.49
C LYS A 114 -2.90 14.53 -0.74
N VAL A 115 -2.21 14.48 -1.84
CA VAL A 115 -2.65 13.85 -3.08
C VAL A 115 -1.66 12.79 -3.45
N TYR A 116 -2.14 11.66 -3.95
CA TYR A 116 -1.28 10.56 -4.33
C TYR A 116 -1.81 9.80 -5.55
N LEU A 117 -0.88 9.19 -6.24
CA LEU A 117 -1.14 8.30 -7.37
C LEU A 117 -0.40 6.99 -7.13
N ASP A 118 -1.12 5.89 -7.16
CA ASP A 118 -0.60 4.53 -7.15
C ASP A 118 -0.71 3.93 -8.53
N TYR A 119 0.32 3.22 -8.95
CA TYR A 119 0.32 2.41 -10.15
C TYR A 119 0.86 1.02 -9.83
N ASN A 120 0.01 0.01 -9.99
CA ASN A 120 0.36 -1.39 -9.78
C ASN A 120 0.22 -2.12 -11.10
N PHE A 121 1.29 -2.73 -11.55
CA PHE A 121 1.37 -3.45 -12.81
C PHE A 121 1.82 -4.89 -12.58
N GLN A 122 1.04 -5.86 -13.07
CA GLN A 122 1.40 -7.25 -12.98
C GLN A 122 2.41 -7.61 -14.07
N LEU A 123 3.61 -8.03 -13.64
CA LEU A 123 4.71 -8.39 -14.54
C LEU A 123 4.54 -9.79 -15.10
N LYS A 124 4.23 -10.75 -14.24
CA LYS A 124 4.07 -12.16 -14.62
C LYS A 124 3.02 -12.85 -13.75
N LYS A 125 2.29 -13.76 -14.37
CA LYS A 125 1.39 -14.71 -13.75
C LYS A 125 1.74 -16.11 -14.26
N SER A 126 2.09 -17.03 -13.39
CA SER A 126 2.40 -18.40 -13.73
C SER A 126 1.19 -19.29 -13.45
N ASP A 127 0.22 -19.28 -14.33
CA ASP A 127 -0.99 -20.12 -14.25
C ASP A 127 -1.21 -21.00 -15.51
N GLY A 128 -0.23 -21.08 -16.38
CA GLY A 128 -0.32 -21.89 -17.61
C GLY A 128 -1.31 -21.37 -18.67
N THR A 129 -2.11 -20.39 -18.34
CA THR A 129 -3.03 -19.71 -19.27
C THR A 129 -2.41 -18.42 -19.78
N GLY A 130 -1.38 -18.55 -20.61
CA GLY A 130 -0.68 -17.41 -21.20
C GLY A 130 -1.49 -16.76 -22.32
N SER A 131 -2.58 -16.13 -22.03
CA SER A 131 -3.19 -15.20 -22.98
C SER A 131 -3.97 -14.13 -22.25
N GLY A 132 -3.41 -12.95 -22.16
CA GLY A 132 -4.08 -11.79 -21.64
C GLY A 132 -3.09 -10.66 -21.39
N GLU A 133 -3.53 -9.45 -21.61
CA GLU A 133 -2.82 -8.24 -21.21
C GLU A 133 -2.49 -8.33 -19.72
N ASN A 134 -1.29 -7.93 -19.34
CA ASN A 134 -0.90 -7.86 -17.94
C ASN A 134 -1.80 -6.87 -17.21
N PRO A 135 -2.55 -7.29 -16.19
CA PRO A 135 -3.49 -6.42 -15.52
C PRO A 135 -2.75 -5.31 -14.77
N TYR A 136 -3.33 -4.12 -14.81
CA TYR A 136 -2.84 -2.96 -14.07
C TYR A 136 -3.97 -2.31 -13.28
N ILE A 137 -3.58 -1.62 -12.23
CA ILE A 137 -4.46 -0.80 -11.39
C ILE A 137 -3.80 0.55 -11.24
N MET A 138 -4.55 1.61 -11.50
CA MET A 138 -4.19 2.97 -11.12
C MET A 138 -5.16 3.46 -10.06
N ASN A 139 -4.64 4.10 -9.05
CA ASN A 139 -5.42 4.69 -7.98
C ASN A 139 -4.97 6.12 -7.73
N PHE A 140 -5.89 7.07 -7.77
CA PHE A 140 -5.68 8.46 -7.38
C PHE A 140 -6.43 8.72 -6.09
N GLY A 141 -5.74 9.26 -5.10
CA GLY A 141 -6.35 9.57 -3.82
C GLY A 141 -6.04 10.98 -3.35
N PHE A 142 -6.98 11.50 -2.55
CA PHE A 142 -6.90 12.78 -1.90
C PHE A 142 -7.41 12.65 -0.46
N ASP A 143 -6.67 13.17 0.53
CA ASP A 143 -7.10 13.28 1.92
C ASP A 143 -6.73 14.69 2.42
N ALA A 144 -7.71 15.46 2.87
CA ALA A 144 -7.51 16.77 3.46
C ALA A 144 -8.18 16.85 4.83
N ARG A 145 -7.49 17.49 5.75
CA ARG A 145 -7.96 17.73 7.11
C ARG A 145 -7.68 19.16 7.50
N HIS A 146 -8.70 19.85 7.98
CA HIS A 146 -8.60 21.22 8.44
C HIS A 146 -9.00 21.32 9.91
N TYR A 147 -8.18 21.98 10.70
CA TYR A 147 -8.35 22.18 12.12
C TYR A 147 -8.50 23.68 12.40
N LEU A 148 -9.65 24.07 12.93
CA LEU A 148 -10.00 25.46 13.23
C LEU A 148 -10.30 25.60 14.73
N PRO A 149 -9.54 26.40 15.48
CA PRO A 149 -9.88 26.71 16.85
C PRO A 149 -11.12 27.63 16.85
N ILE A 150 -12.21 27.18 17.49
CA ILE A 150 -13.46 27.94 17.59
C ILE A 150 -13.49 28.67 18.92
N TYR A 151 -13.09 28.00 19.97
CA TYR A 151 -13.12 28.55 21.33
C TYR A 151 -12.03 27.91 22.19
N ARG A 152 -11.52 28.61 23.19
CA ARG A 152 -10.40 28.26 24.09
C ARG A 152 -9.80 26.83 23.93
N ASN A 153 -10.60 25.78 24.21
CA ASN A 153 -10.16 24.38 24.13
C ASN A 153 -11.00 23.56 23.14
N VAL A 154 -11.72 24.24 22.23
CA VAL A 154 -12.56 23.58 21.22
C VAL A 154 -11.99 23.82 19.84
N THR A 155 -11.63 22.74 19.18
CA THR A 155 -11.15 22.75 17.79
C THR A 155 -12.17 22.03 16.91
N TRP A 156 -12.58 22.68 15.85
CA TRP A 156 -13.39 22.04 14.82
C TRP A 156 -12.48 21.38 13.81
N ALA A 157 -12.66 20.06 13.63
CA ALA A 157 -11.90 19.26 12.70
C ALA A 157 -12.80 18.79 11.55
N VAL A 158 -12.42 19.11 10.33
CA VAL A 158 -13.09 18.68 9.11
C VAL A 158 -12.16 17.78 8.32
N ARG A 159 -12.67 16.69 7.76
CA ARG A 159 -11.96 15.81 6.86
C ARG A 159 -12.73 15.61 5.56
N ALA A 160 -12.04 15.73 4.44
CA ALA A 160 -12.51 15.34 3.12
C ALA A 160 -11.51 14.35 2.53
N ALA A 161 -12.00 13.20 2.07
CA ALA A 161 -11.17 12.18 1.43
C ALA A 161 -11.92 11.58 0.24
N ALA A 162 -11.18 11.29 -0.83
CA ALA A 162 -11.71 10.64 -2.02
C ALA A 162 -10.63 9.74 -2.64
N ASP A 163 -11.04 8.58 -3.12
CA ASP A 163 -10.20 7.64 -3.84
C ASP A 163 -10.90 7.21 -5.13
N PHE A 164 -10.15 7.24 -6.23
CA PHE A 164 -10.59 6.85 -7.56
C PHE A 164 -9.68 5.77 -8.10
N SER A 165 -10.28 4.64 -8.48
CA SER A 165 -9.54 3.50 -9.02
C SER A 165 -10.00 3.19 -10.45
N TRP A 166 -9.05 2.95 -11.34
CA TRP A 166 -9.29 2.52 -12.71
C TRP A 166 -8.19 1.56 -13.20
N GLY A 167 -8.47 0.86 -14.27
CA GLY A 167 -7.57 -0.15 -14.84
C GLY A 167 -8.30 -1.42 -15.20
N SER A 168 -7.56 -2.45 -15.55
CA SER A 168 -8.08 -3.79 -15.85
C SER A 168 -8.61 -4.51 -14.60
N GLN A 169 -8.10 -4.17 -13.43
CA GLN A 169 -8.61 -4.58 -12.13
C GLN A 169 -9.01 -3.33 -11.35
N LYS A 170 -10.04 -3.43 -10.51
CA LYS A 170 -10.54 -2.31 -9.70
C LYS A 170 -10.42 -2.65 -8.22
N ILE A 171 -10.08 -1.64 -7.41
CA ILE A 171 -10.11 -1.76 -5.95
C ILE A 171 -11.53 -1.50 -5.49
N ILE A 172 -12.06 -2.39 -4.66
CA ILE A 172 -13.34 -2.17 -3.99
C ILE A 172 -13.05 -1.47 -2.67
N TYR A 173 -13.58 -0.26 -2.52
CA TYR A 173 -13.47 0.51 -1.29
C TYR A 173 -14.67 0.22 -0.39
N PHE A 174 -14.40 -0.12 0.85
CA PHE A 174 -15.42 -0.26 1.88
C PHE A 174 -15.45 1.00 2.74
N LEU A 175 -16.59 1.67 2.79
CA LEU A 175 -16.86 2.71 3.77
C LEU A 175 -17.31 2.01 5.04
N GLY A 176 -16.39 1.84 5.97
CA GLY A 176 -16.64 1.24 7.26
C GLY A 176 -16.00 2.07 8.36
N GLY A 177 -16.72 2.22 9.46
CA GLY A 177 -16.21 2.73 10.71
C GLY A 177 -15.82 1.57 11.62
#